data_17ed719e1798489e128bb5e735b1aa1e
#
_entry.id   17ed719e1798489e128bb5e735b1aa1e
#
_cell.length_a   1.000
_cell.length_b   1.000
_cell.length_c   1.000
_cell.angle_alpha   90.00
_cell.angle_beta   90.00
_cell.angle_gamma   90.00
#
_symmetry.space_group_name_H-M   'P 1'
#
loop_
_entity.id
_entity.type
_entity.pdbx_description
1 polymer ?
#
loop_
_entity_poly.entity_id
_entity_poly.type
_entity_poly.pdbx_seq_one_letter_code
_entity_poly.pdbx_strand_id
1 'polypeptide(L)'
;GRENSSATTSGDFGGDTSTPGAFSYINIFNTNDRLFLNPALTKFSDASTQNNILGAYFGDQVDLLDNLHVHFGGRFDLFDQTITNHPDDFTATSSQNNKTDSAFSPSVGVAYQPWKPITLFANYTESFAPQSAGSRSINGNLFNPERGKSYEGGIKYQAFGGRLRSTIALFDTRKKNVLTADPLNGFFFSVATGEQRSKGVEFD
;
A
#
# COMPACT_ATOMS: atom_id res chain seq x y z
N GLY A 1 -8.67 -16.52 -4.31
CA GLY A 1 -7.30 -16.96 -4.58
C GLY A 1 -6.45 -16.93 -3.32
N ARG A 2 -5.42 -17.74 -3.29
CA ARG A 2 -4.40 -17.73 -2.23
C ARG A 2 -3.09 -17.28 -2.85
N GLU A 3 -2.47 -16.28 -2.24
CA GLU A 3 -1.17 -15.78 -2.66
C GLU A 3 -0.18 -15.88 -1.49
N ASN A 4 1.00 -16.43 -1.78
CA ASN A 4 2.12 -16.47 -0.85
C ASN A 4 3.27 -15.68 -1.47
N SER A 5 3.81 -14.70 -0.75
CA SER A 5 4.99 -13.97 -1.16
C SER A 5 6.03 -14.00 -0.04
N SER A 6 7.29 -14.14 -0.40
CA SER A 6 8.42 -14.03 0.52
C SER A 6 9.46 -13.09 -0.07
N ALA A 7 10.01 -12.22 0.74
CA ALA A 7 11.12 -11.34 0.39
C ALA A 7 12.17 -11.39 1.48
N THR A 8 13.42 -11.43 1.09
CA THR A 8 14.57 -11.33 2.00
C THR A 8 15.30 -10.03 1.67
N THR A 9 15.54 -9.22 2.68
CA THR A 9 16.26 -7.96 2.53
C THR A 9 17.47 -7.99 3.45
N SER A 10 18.66 -7.77 2.87
CA SER A 10 19.89 -7.55 3.61
C SER A 10 20.47 -6.19 3.22
N GLY A 11 20.94 -5.44 4.18
CA GLY A 11 21.61 -4.18 3.95
C GLY A 11 23.03 -4.24 4.52
N ASP A 12 24.01 -3.91 3.70
CA ASP A 12 25.41 -3.89 4.08
C ASP A 12 25.99 -2.47 3.96
N PHE A 13 26.65 -2.01 5.01
CA PHE A 13 27.45 -0.79 4.94
C PHE A 13 28.93 -1.16 4.95
N GLY A 14 29.65 -0.76 3.88
CA GLY A 14 31.11 -0.87 3.83
C GLY A 14 31.74 0.23 4.68
N GLY A 15 32.52 -0.17 5.69
CA GLY A 15 33.33 0.74 6.49
C GLY A 15 34.58 0.01 7.00
N ASP A 16 35.72 0.69 6.99
CA ASP A 16 36.91 0.20 7.69
C ASP A 16 36.66 0.33 9.20
N THR A 17 36.42 -0.80 9.88
CA THR A 17 36.20 -0.84 11.31
C THR A 17 37.50 -0.88 12.12
N SER A 18 38.67 -0.92 11.45
CA SER A 18 40.00 -1.03 12.14
C SER A 18 40.47 0.27 12.78
N THR A 19 39.87 1.42 12.39
CA THR A 19 40.22 2.72 12.99
C THR A 19 38.98 3.62 13.07
N PRO A 20 38.46 3.92 14.27
CA PRO A 20 37.38 4.86 14.44
C PRO A 20 37.77 6.25 13.89
N GLY A 21 37.06 6.69 12.80
CA GLY A 21 37.26 8.00 12.19
C GLY A 21 38.17 8.03 10.97
N ALA A 22 38.67 6.91 10.47
CA ALA A 22 39.43 6.85 9.22
C ALA A 22 38.49 6.84 8.01
N PHE A 23 38.30 8.00 7.38
CA PHE A 23 37.75 8.07 6.04
C PHE A 23 38.88 7.75 5.05
N SER A 24 38.74 6.67 4.28
CA SER A 24 39.65 6.41 3.15
C SER A 24 39.45 7.49 2.09
N TYR A 25 40.37 8.42 2.00
CA TYR A 25 40.40 9.34 0.87
C TYR A 25 40.83 8.58 -0.38
N ILE A 26 39.95 8.49 -1.36
CA ILE A 26 40.34 8.00 -2.69
C ILE A 26 41.11 9.14 -3.36
N ASN A 27 42.41 8.92 -3.60
CA ASN A 27 43.19 9.83 -4.44
C ASN A 27 42.82 9.62 -5.92
N ILE A 28 41.94 10.51 -6.43
CA ILE A 28 41.47 10.44 -7.82
C ILE A 28 42.57 10.58 -8.88
N PHE A 29 43.75 11.04 -8.50
CA PHE A 29 44.92 11.20 -9.38
C PHE A 29 45.86 10.01 -9.33
N ASN A 30 45.69 9.06 -8.42
CA ASN A 30 46.47 7.84 -8.34
C ASN A 30 45.59 6.60 -8.55
N THR A 31 45.48 6.19 -9.82
CA THR A 31 44.66 5.04 -10.22
C THR A 31 45.24 3.68 -9.80
N ASN A 32 46.46 3.66 -9.20
CA ASN A 32 47.07 2.45 -8.67
C ASN A 32 46.70 2.19 -7.19
N ASP A 33 46.08 3.13 -6.51
CA ASP A 33 45.46 2.92 -5.22
C ASP A 33 44.17 2.10 -5.32
N ARG A 34 44.19 1.06 -6.14
CA ARG A 34 43.20 -0.03 -6.11
C ARG A 34 43.42 -0.95 -4.90
N LEU A 35 43.79 -0.43 -3.79
CA LEU A 35 43.50 -1.03 -2.52
C LEU A 35 41.97 -0.86 -2.26
N PHE A 36 41.21 -1.53 -3.09
CA PHE A 36 39.94 -2.04 -2.65
C PHE A 36 40.30 -3.10 -1.59
N LEU A 37 40.66 -2.65 -0.42
CA LEU A 37 40.41 -3.41 0.77
C LEU A 37 38.97 -3.80 0.63
N ASN A 38 38.73 -5.08 0.41
CA ASN A 38 37.37 -5.61 0.49
C ASN A 38 36.97 -5.42 1.95
N PRO A 39 36.33 -4.28 2.31
CA PRO A 39 35.95 -4.08 3.69
C PRO A 39 35.00 -5.23 3.99
N ALA A 40 35.23 -5.93 5.09
CA ALA A 40 34.27 -6.90 5.56
C ALA A 40 32.93 -6.14 5.65
N LEU A 41 32.02 -6.45 4.72
CA LEU A 41 30.72 -5.77 4.66
C LEU A 41 30.01 -6.07 5.98
N THR A 42 29.68 -5.01 6.71
CA THR A 42 28.93 -5.14 7.95
C THR A 42 27.46 -5.40 7.61
N LYS A 43 26.95 -6.54 8.03
CA LYS A 43 25.56 -6.91 7.85
C LYS A 43 24.68 -6.06 8.77
N PHE A 44 24.07 -5.02 8.20
CA PHE A 44 23.26 -4.06 8.92
C PHE A 44 21.85 -4.59 9.25
N SER A 45 21.28 -5.37 8.38
CA SER A 45 19.98 -5.99 8.61
C SER A 45 19.82 -7.26 7.77
N ASP A 46 19.13 -8.23 8.33
CA ASP A 46 18.70 -9.43 7.62
C ASP A 46 17.27 -9.77 8.07
N ALA A 47 16.33 -9.67 7.17
CA ALA A 47 14.94 -9.96 7.48
C ALA A 47 14.29 -10.74 6.35
N SER A 48 13.49 -11.72 6.69
CA SER A 48 12.60 -12.42 5.77
C SER A 48 11.15 -12.09 6.07
N THR A 49 10.36 -11.84 5.04
CA THR A 49 8.93 -11.56 5.16
C THR A 49 8.15 -12.61 4.40
N GLN A 50 7.20 -13.22 5.08
CA GLN A 50 6.24 -14.16 4.51
C GLN A 50 4.84 -13.58 4.62
N ASN A 51 4.13 -13.48 3.49
CA ASN A 51 2.76 -13.03 3.42
C ASN A 51 1.87 -14.15 2.88
N ASN A 52 0.76 -14.40 3.56
CA ASN A 52 -0.29 -15.30 3.11
C ASN A 52 -1.58 -14.48 2.97
N ILE A 53 -2.17 -14.51 1.77
CA ILE A 53 -3.40 -13.78 1.48
C ILE A 53 -4.45 -14.78 1.01
N LEU A 54 -5.60 -14.76 1.66
CA LEU A 54 -6.78 -15.50 1.23
C LEU A 54 -7.89 -14.48 0.98
N GLY A 55 -8.36 -14.39 -0.27
CA GLY A 55 -9.45 -13.51 -0.67
C GLY A 55 -10.62 -14.29 -1.28
N ALA A 56 -11.82 -13.96 -0.83
CA ALA A 56 -13.07 -14.38 -1.44
C ALA A 56 -13.86 -13.14 -1.86
N TYR A 57 -14.45 -13.19 -3.04
CA TYR A 57 -15.27 -12.08 -3.55
C TYR A 57 -16.56 -12.60 -4.16
N PHE A 58 -17.55 -11.73 -4.16
CA PHE A 58 -18.80 -11.92 -4.89
C PHE A 58 -19.16 -10.59 -5.56
N GLY A 59 -19.93 -10.65 -6.63
CA GLY A 59 -20.48 -9.48 -7.30
C GLY A 59 -21.61 -9.92 -8.21
N ASP A 60 -22.62 -9.07 -8.27
CA ASP A 60 -23.78 -9.27 -9.12
C ASP A 60 -24.25 -7.95 -9.69
N GLN A 61 -24.88 -8.00 -10.86
CA GLN A 61 -25.52 -6.88 -11.50
C GLN A 61 -26.98 -7.25 -11.78
N VAL A 62 -27.86 -6.40 -11.33
CA VAL A 62 -29.31 -6.57 -11.49
C VAL A 62 -29.87 -5.44 -12.35
N ASP A 63 -30.55 -5.82 -13.41
CA ASP A 63 -31.30 -4.90 -14.25
C ASP A 63 -32.71 -4.77 -13.65
N LEU A 64 -32.90 -3.75 -12.81
CA LEU A 64 -34.19 -3.50 -12.15
C LEU A 64 -35.24 -3.01 -13.14
N LEU A 65 -34.82 -2.26 -14.14
CA LEU A 65 -35.62 -1.77 -15.27
C LEU A 65 -34.71 -1.77 -16.51
N ASP A 66 -35.30 -1.61 -17.71
CA ASP A 66 -34.53 -1.51 -18.96
C ASP A 66 -33.51 -0.36 -18.96
N ASN A 67 -33.72 0.62 -18.10
CA ASN A 67 -32.90 1.82 -17.98
C ASN A 67 -32.31 2.03 -16.59
N LEU A 68 -32.41 1.05 -15.67
CA LEU A 68 -31.93 1.12 -14.31
C LEU A 68 -31.16 -0.15 -13.94
N HIS A 69 -29.86 -0.02 -13.79
CA HIS A 69 -28.94 -1.09 -13.47
C HIS A 69 -28.32 -0.83 -12.11
N VAL A 70 -28.25 -1.87 -11.28
CA VAL A 70 -27.59 -1.82 -9.97
C VAL A 70 -26.52 -2.89 -9.91
N HIS A 71 -25.32 -2.51 -9.52
CA HIS A 71 -24.23 -3.41 -9.22
C HIS A 71 -24.00 -3.44 -7.72
N PHE A 72 -23.81 -4.61 -7.15
CA PHE A 72 -23.36 -4.76 -5.77
C PHE A 72 -22.38 -5.91 -5.67
N GLY A 73 -21.46 -5.79 -4.74
CA GLY A 73 -20.43 -6.80 -4.53
C GLY A 73 -19.65 -6.55 -3.26
N GLY A 74 -18.74 -7.45 -3.00
CA GLY A 74 -17.84 -7.31 -1.87
C GLY A 74 -16.71 -8.32 -1.94
N ARG A 75 -15.63 -7.98 -1.27
CA ARG A 75 -14.45 -8.82 -1.11
C ARG A 75 -14.15 -8.97 0.37
N PHE A 76 -13.93 -10.19 0.80
CA PHE A 76 -13.42 -10.52 2.12
C PHE A 76 -11.97 -10.99 1.99
N ASP A 77 -11.08 -10.36 2.74
CA ASP A 77 -9.65 -10.66 2.75
C ASP A 77 -9.21 -11.08 4.15
N LEU A 78 -8.40 -12.14 4.19
CA LEU A 78 -7.58 -12.54 5.32
C LEU A 78 -6.12 -12.37 4.92
N PHE A 79 -5.35 -11.68 5.73
CA PHE A 79 -3.95 -11.38 5.51
C PHE A 79 -3.14 -11.75 6.73
N ASP A 80 -2.21 -12.70 6.56
CA ASP A 80 -1.25 -13.08 7.59
C ASP A 80 0.15 -12.72 7.14
N GLN A 81 0.86 -11.98 7.97
CA GLN A 81 2.24 -11.61 7.74
C GLN A 81 3.13 -12.08 8.89
N THR A 82 4.24 -12.70 8.52
CA THR A 82 5.32 -13.06 9.42
C THR A 82 6.59 -12.36 8.96
N ILE A 83 7.21 -11.58 9.84
CA ILE A 83 8.53 -11.00 9.63
C ILE A 83 9.49 -11.65 10.61
N THR A 84 10.52 -12.31 10.08
CA THR A 84 11.61 -12.90 10.86
C THR A 84 12.85 -12.05 10.64
N ASN A 85 13.34 -11.40 11.67
CA ASN A 85 14.65 -10.76 11.68
C ASN A 85 15.68 -11.80 12.09
N HIS A 86 16.68 -12.00 11.27
CA HIS A 86 17.80 -12.89 11.50
C HIS A 86 18.92 -12.15 12.26
N PRO A 87 19.86 -12.86 12.88
CA PRO A 87 21.02 -12.22 13.48
C PRO A 87 21.81 -11.43 12.44
N ASP A 88 22.22 -10.25 12.84
CA ASP A 88 23.10 -9.35 12.09
C ASP A 88 24.30 -8.94 12.99
N ASP A 89 25.16 -8.05 12.48
CA ASP A 89 26.35 -7.64 13.23
C ASP A 89 26.03 -6.73 14.43
N PHE A 90 24.80 -6.24 14.55
CA PHE A 90 24.33 -5.40 15.66
C PHE A 90 23.41 -6.14 16.61
N THR A 91 22.72 -7.18 16.11
CA THR A 91 21.72 -7.93 16.88
C THR A 91 21.99 -9.43 16.77
N ALA A 92 22.47 -10.01 17.86
CA ALA A 92 22.86 -11.43 17.90
C ALA A 92 21.67 -12.42 17.98
N THR A 93 20.44 -11.92 18.16
CA THR A 93 19.26 -12.76 18.37
C THR A 93 18.24 -12.58 17.27
N SER A 94 17.62 -13.68 16.85
CA SER A 94 16.46 -13.65 15.96
C SER A 94 15.23 -13.14 16.69
N SER A 95 14.38 -12.40 15.97
CA SER A 95 13.05 -12.02 16.45
C SER A 95 12.00 -12.27 15.39
N GLN A 96 10.79 -12.60 15.79
CA GLN A 96 9.68 -12.83 14.88
C GLN A 96 8.49 -11.94 15.25
N ASN A 97 7.90 -11.33 14.23
CA ASN A 97 6.72 -10.51 14.35
C ASN A 97 5.63 -11.07 13.46
N ASN A 98 4.48 -11.32 14.05
CA ASN A 98 3.32 -11.85 13.33
C ASN A 98 2.18 -10.85 13.39
N LYS A 99 1.43 -10.73 12.30
CA LYS A 99 0.25 -9.89 12.22
C LYS A 99 -0.78 -10.53 11.32
N THR A 100 -2.01 -10.61 11.83
CA THR A 100 -3.17 -11.04 11.08
C THR A 100 -4.16 -9.90 10.98
N ASP A 101 -4.58 -9.59 9.77
CA ASP A 101 -5.63 -8.62 9.47
C ASP A 101 -6.75 -9.29 8.67
N SER A 102 -7.97 -8.82 8.88
CA SER A 102 -9.11 -9.20 8.05
C SER A 102 -9.92 -7.99 7.66
N ALA A 103 -10.53 -8.05 6.49
CA ALA A 103 -11.33 -6.96 5.99
C ALA A 103 -12.45 -7.44 5.07
N PHE A 104 -13.58 -6.77 5.17
CA PHE A 104 -14.61 -6.79 4.15
C PHE A 104 -14.63 -5.44 3.44
N SER A 105 -14.62 -5.47 2.11
CA SER A 105 -14.60 -4.32 1.23
C SER A 105 -15.81 -4.37 0.31
N PRO A 106 -16.92 -3.71 0.67
CA PRO A 106 -18.13 -3.65 -0.15
C PRO A 106 -17.96 -2.72 -1.34
N SER A 107 -18.75 -2.99 -2.38
CA SER A 107 -18.95 -2.09 -3.52
C SER A 107 -20.42 -2.08 -3.93
N VAL A 108 -20.93 -0.91 -4.25
CA VAL A 108 -22.27 -0.73 -4.80
C VAL A 108 -22.25 0.38 -5.83
N GLY A 109 -22.98 0.18 -6.93
CA GLY A 109 -23.12 1.17 -7.98
C GLY A 109 -24.52 1.16 -8.55
N VAL A 110 -24.95 2.29 -9.05
CA VAL A 110 -26.21 2.46 -9.76
C VAL A 110 -25.96 3.23 -11.05
N ALA A 111 -26.59 2.80 -12.12
CA ALA A 111 -26.63 3.51 -13.40
C ALA A 111 -28.08 3.63 -13.85
N TYR A 112 -28.51 4.87 -14.09
CA TYR A 112 -29.85 5.19 -14.57
C TYR A 112 -29.78 5.96 -15.89
N GLN A 113 -30.42 5.44 -16.92
CA GLN A 113 -30.47 6.03 -18.25
C GLN A 113 -31.85 6.60 -18.54
N PRO A 114 -32.16 7.86 -18.14
CA PRO A 114 -33.46 8.48 -18.37
C PRO A 114 -33.75 8.65 -19.85
N TRP A 115 -32.73 8.90 -20.67
CA TRP A 115 -32.80 9.02 -22.13
C TRP A 115 -31.57 8.37 -22.76
N LYS A 116 -31.71 7.85 -23.97
CA LYS A 116 -30.61 7.17 -24.67
C LYS A 116 -29.25 7.87 -24.63
N PRO A 117 -29.12 9.21 -24.77
CA PRO A 117 -27.81 9.87 -24.74
C PRO A 117 -27.24 10.11 -23.32
N ILE A 118 -28.03 9.99 -22.26
CA ILE A 118 -27.65 10.40 -20.93
C ILE A 118 -27.73 9.22 -19.93
N THR A 119 -26.64 8.97 -19.21
CA THR A 119 -26.60 8.04 -18.08
C THR A 119 -26.13 8.77 -16.83
N LEU A 120 -26.93 8.73 -15.79
CA LEU A 120 -26.56 9.15 -14.44
C LEU A 120 -25.97 7.94 -13.72
N PHE A 121 -24.90 8.13 -12.96
CA PHE A 121 -24.33 7.06 -12.19
C PHE A 121 -23.86 7.51 -10.81
N ALA A 122 -23.84 6.59 -9.88
CA ALA A 122 -23.23 6.78 -8.57
C ALA A 122 -22.59 5.46 -8.10
N ASN A 123 -21.42 5.55 -7.47
CA ASN A 123 -20.66 4.43 -6.98
C ASN A 123 -20.20 4.68 -5.55
N TYR A 124 -20.19 3.62 -4.76
CA TYR A 124 -19.56 3.55 -3.46
C TYR A 124 -18.66 2.33 -3.39
N THR A 125 -17.43 2.51 -2.96
CA THR A 125 -16.47 1.41 -2.79
C THR A 125 -15.67 1.58 -1.51
N GLU A 126 -15.36 0.46 -0.85
CA GLU A 126 -14.35 0.42 0.20
C GLU A 126 -13.13 -0.38 -0.25
N SER A 127 -11.98 -0.05 0.29
CA SER A 127 -10.72 -0.74 0.05
C SER A 127 -9.97 -1.00 1.37
N PHE A 128 -9.10 -1.99 1.32
CA PHE A 128 -8.28 -2.42 2.43
C PHE A 128 -6.84 -2.59 1.96
N ALA A 129 -5.90 -2.15 2.81
CA ALA A 129 -4.47 -2.43 2.63
C ALA A 129 -3.84 -2.73 4.00
N PRO A 130 -3.23 -3.92 4.20
CA PRO A 130 -2.60 -4.26 5.45
C PRO A 130 -1.37 -3.38 5.70
N GLN A 131 -1.09 -3.09 6.97
CA GLN A 131 0.13 -2.43 7.40
C GLN A 131 1.19 -3.47 7.72
N SER A 132 2.46 -3.14 7.49
CA SER A 132 3.57 -4.03 7.79
C SER A 132 3.63 -4.40 9.28
N ALA A 133 3.84 -5.69 9.58
CA ALA A 133 4.13 -6.17 10.93
C ALA A 133 5.49 -5.65 11.47
N GLY A 134 6.33 -5.06 10.60
CA GLY A 134 7.56 -4.37 10.98
C GLY A 134 7.35 -2.92 11.41
N SER A 135 6.24 -2.32 11.02
CA SER A 135 5.92 -0.93 11.40
C SER A 135 5.40 -0.87 12.84
N ARG A 136 6.01 -0.04 13.68
CA ARG A 136 5.67 0.08 15.09
C ARG A 136 5.59 1.53 15.52
N SER A 137 4.71 1.79 16.49
CA SER A 137 4.73 3.03 17.25
C SER A 137 5.90 3.03 18.24
N ILE A 138 6.22 4.17 18.84
CA ILE A 138 7.21 4.29 19.91
C ILE A 138 6.92 3.34 21.09
N ASN A 139 5.66 3.00 21.31
CA ASN A 139 5.24 2.06 22.35
C ASN A 139 5.27 0.58 21.90
N GLY A 140 5.78 0.29 20.70
CA GLY A 140 5.84 -1.05 20.13
C GLY A 140 4.53 -1.59 19.59
N ASN A 141 3.45 -0.80 19.56
CA ASN A 141 2.15 -1.23 19.06
C ASN A 141 2.15 -1.37 17.54
N LEU A 142 1.48 -2.39 17.04
CA LEU A 142 1.17 -2.57 15.63
C LEU A 142 0.02 -1.64 15.21
N PHE A 143 -0.04 -1.34 13.92
CA PHE A 143 -1.05 -0.45 13.36
C PHE A 143 -2.20 -1.21 12.72
N ASN A 144 -3.40 -0.63 12.80
CA ASN A 144 -4.54 -1.10 12.05
C ASN A 144 -4.32 -0.92 10.54
N PRO A 145 -4.93 -1.77 9.70
CA PRO A 145 -4.84 -1.64 8.26
C PRO A 145 -5.39 -0.29 7.77
N GLU A 146 -4.87 0.15 6.63
CA GLU A 146 -5.45 1.27 5.90
C GLU A 146 -6.84 0.90 5.40
N ARG A 147 -7.75 1.86 5.45
CA ARG A 147 -9.12 1.76 4.95
C ARG A 147 -9.40 2.93 4.02
N GLY A 148 -9.73 2.61 2.78
CA GLY A 148 -10.19 3.58 1.81
C GLY A 148 -11.71 3.52 1.66
N LYS A 149 -12.34 4.69 1.46
CA LYS A 149 -13.74 4.83 1.06
C LYS A 149 -13.81 5.82 -0.08
N SER A 150 -14.51 5.46 -1.15
CA SER A 150 -14.69 6.32 -2.30
C SER A 150 -16.17 6.44 -2.63
N TYR A 151 -16.59 7.66 -2.85
CA TYR A 151 -17.89 8.02 -3.41
C TYR A 151 -17.64 8.72 -4.73
N GLU A 152 -18.35 8.30 -5.75
CA GLU A 152 -18.28 8.90 -7.07
C GLU A 152 -19.70 9.00 -7.63
N GLY A 153 -20.01 10.09 -8.33
CA GLY A 153 -21.27 10.25 -9.02
C GLY A 153 -21.11 11.20 -10.19
N GLY A 154 -21.85 10.95 -11.26
CA GLY A 154 -21.65 11.74 -12.45
C GLY A 154 -22.69 11.49 -13.53
N ILE A 155 -22.41 12.11 -14.67
CA ILE A 155 -23.23 12.07 -15.88
C ILE A 155 -22.34 11.63 -17.04
N LYS A 156 -22.78 10.61 -17.77
CA LYS A 156 -22.20 10.21 -19.05
C LYS A 156 -23.12 10.65 -20.17
N TYR A 157 -22.54 11.25 -21.19
CA TYR A 157 -23.23 11.65 -22.39
C TYR A 157 -22.67 10.88 -23.62
N GLN A 158 -23.54 10.31 -24.42
CA GLN A 158 -23.16 9.59 -25.63
C GLN A 158 -24.10 9.96 -26.79
N ALA A 159 -23.53 10.47 -27.87
CA ALA A 159 -24.29 10.89 -29.07
C ALA A 159 -23.65 10.41 -30.38
N PHE A 160 -24.34 10.61 -31.48
CA PHE A 160 -23.90 10.29 -32.84
C PHE A 160 -23.45 8.84 -33.04
N GLY A 161 -24.22 7.89 -32.47
CA GLY A 161 -23.88 6.46 -32.55
C GLY A 161 -22.59 6.10 -31.80
N GLY A 162 -22.26 6.83 -30.73
CA GLY A 162 -21.09 6.59 -29.90
C GLY A 162 -19.81 7.30 -30.36
N ARG A 163 -19.89 8.15 -31.40
CA ARG A 163 -18.74 8.94 -31.87
C ARG A 163 -18.36 10.08 -30.92
N LEU A 164 -19.33 10.58 -30.16
CA LEU A 164 -19.11 11.57 -29.10
C LEU A 164 -19.44 10.91 -27.75
N ARG A 165 -18.49 10.90 -26.87
CA ARG A 165 -18.64 10.44 -25.48
C ARG A 165 -18.03 11.50 -24.58
N SER A 166 -18.70 11.80 -23.48
CA SER A 166 -18.20 12.71 -22.45
C SER A 166 -18.70 12.26 -21.11
N THR A 167 -17.87 12.45 -20.09
CA THR A 167 -18.20 12.13 -18.69
C THR A 167 -17.84 13.31 -17.81
N ILE A 168 -18.76 13.66 -16.92
CA ILE A 168 -18.48 14.58 -15.79
C ILE A 168 -18.71 13.78 -14.53
N ALA A 169 -17.70 13.68 -13.67
CA ALA A 169 -17.76 12.96 -12.42
C ALA A 169 -17.32 13.85 -11.24
N LEU A 170 -17.99 13.69 -10.11
CA LEU A 170 -17.61 14.23 -8.82
C LEU A 170 -17.15 13.07 -7.96
N PHE A 171 -16.03 13.22 -7.26
CA PHE A 171 -15.53 12.19 -6.36
C PHE A 171 -15.12 12.75 -4.99
N ASP A 172 -15.24 11.90 -3.97
CA ASP A 172 -14.75 12.13 -2.61
C ASP A 172 -14.14 10.80 -2.12
N THR A 173 -12.81 10.75 -2.07
CA THR A 173 -12.05 9.59 -1.62
C THR A 173 -11.37 9.91 -0.30
N ARG A 174 -11.50 9.03 0.67
CA ARG A 174 -10.91 9.16 2.02
C ARG A 174 -10.12 7.92 2.35
N LYS A 175 -8.98 8.11 2.97
CA LYS A 175 -8.06 7.06 3.40
C LYS A 175 -7.69 7.28 4.86
N LYS A 176 -7.93 6.27 5.70
CA LYS A 176 -7.62 6.29 7.14
C LYS A 176 -6.46 5.36 7.46
N ASN A 177 -5.88 5.55 8.65
CA ASN A 177 -4.75 4.75 9.17
C ASN A 177 -3.50 4.80 8.28
N VAL A 178 -3.28 5.90 7.57
CA VAL A 178 -2.05 6.10 6.79
C VAL A 178 -0.89 6.30 7.74
N LEU A 179 0.18 5.52 7.54
CA LEU A 179 1.39 5.65 8.35
C LEU A 179 2.30 6.75 7.79
N THR A 180 2.88 7.49 8.72
CA THR A 180 3.97 8.43 8.45
C THR A 180 5.07 8.19 9.48
N ALA A 181 6.31 8.60 9.15
CA ALA A 181 7.38 8.60 10.13
C ALA A 181 6.98 9.44 11.35
N ASP A 182 7.34 8.97 12.54
CA ASP A 182 7.10 9.72 13.77
C ASP A 182 7.95 10.99 13.78
N PRO A 183 7.35 12.20 13.78
CA PRO A 183 8.11 13.43 13.71
C PRO A 183 8.96 13.72 14.95
N LEU A 184 8.67 13.08 16.07
CA LEU A 184 9.36 13.30 17.33
C LEU A 184 10.43 12.22 17.59
N ASN A 185 10.23 10.99 17.06
CA ASN A 185 11.08 9.83 17.37
C ASN A 185 11.84 9.28 16.15
N GLY A 186 11.78 9.98 15.00
CA GLY A 186 12.60 9.71 13.82
C GLY A 186 12.15 8.50 13.00
N PHE A 187 13.07 8.01 12.15
CA PHE A 187 12.77 7.03 11.10
C PHE A 187 12.39 5.62 11.58
N PHE A 188 12.70 5.28 12.83
CA PHE A 188 12.47 3.93 13.34
C PHE A 188 11.04 3.68 13.81
N PHE A 189 10.27 4.75 14.00
CA PHE A 189 8.90 4.66 14.48
C PHE A 189 7.95 5.34 13.51
N SER A 190 6.72 4.87 13.54
CA SER A 190 5.64 5.41 12.73
C SER A 190 4.50 5.88 13.61
N VAL A 191 3.71 6.78 13.08
CA VAL A 191 2.42 7.20 13.64
C VAL A 191 1.34 7.01 12.59
N ALA A 192 0.16 6.56 13.01
CA ALA A 192 -1.00 6.58 12.14
C ALA A 192 -1.50 8.02 12.05
N THR A 193 -1.31 8.67 10.93
CA THR A 193 -1.94 9.96 10.64
C THR A 193 -3.43 9.74 10.46
N GLY A 194 -4.23 10.73 10.82
CA GLY A 194 -5.69 10.64 10.82
C GLY A 194 -6.30 10.22 9.49
N GLU A 195 -6.83 11.15 8.74
CA GLU A 195 -7.52 10.91 7.47
C GLU A 195 -6.85 11.72 6.35
N GLN A 196 -6.54 11.06 5.24
CA GLN A 196 -6.25 11.71 3.96
C GLN A 196 -7.52 11.77 3.13
N ARG A 197 -7.80 12.89 2.51
CA ARG A 197 -8.98 13.09 1.67
C ARG A 197 -8.61 13.72 0.34
N SER A 198 -9.16 13.18 -0.74
CA SER A 198 -9.13 13.77 -2.06
C SER A 198 -10.55 13.93 -2.57
N LYS A 199 -10.89 15.11 -3.07
CA LYS A 199 -12.17 15.38 -3.70
C LYS A 199 -11.99 16.25 -4.92
N GLY A 200 -12.77 16.04 -5.93
CA GLY A 200 -12.63 16.81 -7.16
C GLY A 200 -13.74 16.57 -8.15
N VAL A 201 -13.55 17.17 -9.31
CA VAL A 201 -14.37 17.03 -10.50
C VAL A 201 -13.45 16.55 -11.61
N GLU A 202 -13.89 15.53 -12.34
CA GLU A 202 -13.23 15.02 -13.53
C GLU A 202 -14.12 15.27 -14.75
N PHE A 203 -13.48 15.60 -15.85
CA PHE A 203 -14.13 15.78 -17.16
C PHE A 203 -13.31 15.04 -18.20
N ASP A 204 -14.02 14.18 -18.97
CA ASP A 204 -13.46 13.38 -20.05
C ASP A 204 -14.32 13.51 -21.33
#